data_55dbee100ff305d98f6980b6a4a1679e
#
_entry.id   55dbee100ff305d98f6980b6a4a1679e
#
_cell.length_a   1.000
_cell.length_b   1.000
_cell.length_c   1.000
_cell.angle_alpha   90.00
_cell.angle_beta   90.00
_cell.angle_gamma   90.00
#
_symmetry.space_group_name_H-M   'P 1'
#
loop_
_entity.id
_entity.type
_entity.pdbx_description
1 polymer ?
#
loop_
_entity_poly.entity_id
_entity_poly.type
_entity_poly.pdbx_seq_one_letter_code
_entity_poly.pdbx_strand_id
1 'polypeptide(L)'
;MANEAKFIGLENVKSVADKLSPNIVMGPAWYMKDEIDRLGIKVETGVQYQLTKTVFAGKGGQTRRKEVGNVQESKLGYMFSRKLTANICVHRVRVNEDTFKEKPGNIAINGNAAPHFEKTEEFMNKEAQLFSEDVWNNIIGGDAASSDEEMNLFDGMITVQNIDINDGVVSETAKNLIPSGVFDAPQSEGDSAAYDEFVAWHNKWDKKLKKQKVNVYLPTDIAQAIANAYEQKHRSHKSVIELDNGNYRINSDGLQRLTFIPMDEIKGTRVFATIPGNMILGVNNESDDSFVDIEKEPSRDTKEYVFQIQGIFGFMIEDPSARAFVTNGGTAEMEFNSGDYTKDAVYVAANADKDGKAMGTVTIKNGQDPVESGTEVAKGTTLTLTATPRAAAQGVKATEFVKWSNGQTTATINIVATGDPMSITAIFKEVE
;
A
#
# COMPACT_ATOMS: atom_id res chain seq x y z
N MET A 1 10.49 -51.28 -16.79
CA MET A 1 10.43 -49.88 -17.21
C MET A 1 9.89 -49.09 -16.01
N ALA A 2 10.80 -48.43 -15.29
CA ALA A 2 10.43 -47.62 -14.14
C ALA A 2 9.68 -46.37 -14.66
N ASN A 3 8.45 -46.20 -14.23
CA ASN A 3 7.73 -44.93 -14.37
C ASN A 3 8.50 -43.87 -13.57
N GLU A 4 9.28 -43.06 -14.26
CA GLU A 4 9.74 -41.80 -13.70
C GLU A 4 8.47 -40.99 -13.33
N ALA A 5 8.26 -40.80 -12.05
CA ALA A 5 7.30 -39.82 -11.57
C ALA A 5 7.74 -38.46 -12.15
N LYS A 6 7.04 -38.01 -13.17
CA LYS A 6 7.20 -36.64 -13.69
C LYS A 6 6.88 -35.71 -12.51
N PHE A 7 7.89 -35.22 -11.86
CA PHE A 7 7.79 -34.05 -10.99
C PHE A 7 7.08 -32.96 -11.78
N ILE A 8 6.15 -32.30 -11.13
CA ILE A 8 5.52 -31.11 -11.69
C ILE A 8 6.65 -30.11 -11.83
N GLY A 9 7.13 -30.01 -13.06
CA GLY A 9 8.31 -29.23 -13.33
C GLY A 9 8.02 -27.75 -13.13
N LEU A 10 9.05 -27.02 -12.77
CA LEU A 10 9.18 -25.57 -12.79
C LEU A 10 8.50 -24.96 -14.05
N GLU A 11 8.52 -25.66 -15.18
CA GLU A 11 7.86 -25.28 -16.43
C GLU A 11 6.35 -25.08 -16.32
N ASN A 12 5.66 -25.84 -15.48
CA ASN A 12 4.21 -25.68 -15.29
C ASN A 12 3.89 -24.47 -14.41
N VAL A 13 4.67 -24.25 -13.35
CA VAL A 13 4.53 -23.08 -12.47
C VAL A 13 4.91 -21.81 -13.25
N LYS A 14 5.98 -21.90 -14.04
CA LYS A 14 6.41 -20.81 -14.93
C LYS A 14 5.37 -20.49 -15.99
N SER A 15 4.70 -21.49 -16.58
CA SER A 15 3.63 -21.28 -17.56
C SER A 15 2.37 -20.62 -16.94
N VAL A 16 2.10 -20.84 -15.65
CA VAL A 16 1.02 -20.16 -14.92
C VAL A 16 1.46 -18.73 -14.62
N ALA A 17 2.70 -18.53 -14.18
CA ALA A 17 3.27 -17.23 -13.95
C ALA A 17 3.26 -16.38 -15.23
N ASP A 18 3.67 -16.93 -16.37
CA ASP A 18 3.66 -16.24 -17.67
C ASP A 18 2.24 -15.85 -18.11
N LYS A 19 1.24 -16.66 -17.81
CA LYS A 19 -0.17 -16.34 -18.11
C LYS A 19 -0.77 -15.27 -17.21
N LEU A 20 -0.37 -15.24 -15.95
CA LEU A 20 -0.84 -14.28 -14.95
C LEU A 20 -0.01 -12.99 -14.96
N SER A 21 1.23 -13.05 -15.48
CA SER A 21 2.18 -11.94 -15.48
C SER A 21 1.59 -10.60 -15.94
N PRO A 22 0.88 -10.52 -17.09
CA PRO A 22 0.28 -9.24 -17.50
C PRO A 22 -0.70 -8.68 -16.48
N ASN A 23 -1.52 -9.55 -15.88
CA ASN A 23 -2.51 -9.14 -14.89
C ASN A 23 -1.87 -8.77 -13.56
N ILE A 24 -0.80 -9.47 -13.14
CA ILE A 24 -0.11 -9.22 -11.89
C ILE A 24 0.70 -7.92 -11.94
N VAL A 25 1.35 -7.65 -13.05
CA VAL A 25 2.20 -6.47 -13.21
C VAL A 25 1.41 -5.19 -13.40
N MET A 26 0.34 -5.27 -14.17
CA MET A 26 -0.66 -4.19 -14.24
C MET A 26 -1.62 -4.23 -13.05
N GLY A 27 -1.53 -5.28 -12.23
CA GLY A 27 -2.36 -5.52 -11.06
C GLY A 27 -2.49 -4.31 -10.14
N PRO A 28 -1.40 -3.66 -9.71
CA PRO A 28 -1.49 -2.46 -8.87
C PRO A 28 -2.37 -1.38 -9.49
N ALA A 29 -2.22 -1.12 -10.78
CA ALA A 29 -3.04 -0.15 -11.48
C ALA A 29 -4.48 -0.64 -11.73
N TRP A 30 -4.71 -1.96 -11.79
CA TRP A 30 -6.04 -2.54 -12.05
C TRP A 30 -6.80 -2.85 -10.77
N TYR A 31 -6.14 -3.43 -9.76
CA TYR A 31 -6.75 -3.68 -8.44
C TYR A 31 -7.11 -2.38 -7.72
N MET A 32 -6.35 -1.32 -7.99
CA MET A 32 -6.59 0.00 -7.42
C MET A 32 -7.21 0.98 -8.41
N LYS A 33 -7.68 0.48 -9.53
CA LYS A 33 -8.27 1.33 -10.58
C LYS A 33 -9.39 2.20 -10.03
N ASP A 34 -10.29 1.63 -9.25
CA ASP A 34 -11.41 2.36 -8.67
C ASP A 34 -10.93 3.47 -7.74
N GLU A 35 -9.87 3.21 -6.96
CA GLU A 35 -9.25 4.22 -6.08
C GLU A 35 -8.47 5.28 -6.87
N ILE A 36 -7.71 4.87 -7.88
CA ILE A 36 -7.00 5.79 -8.79
C ILE A 36 -8.00 6.70 -9.50
N ASP A 37 -9.11 6.13 -9.98
CA ASP A 37 -10.19 6.89 -10.61
C ASP A 37 -10.91 7.80 -9.58
N ARG A 38 -11.12 7.32 -8.33
CA ARG A 38 -11.69 8.10 -7.23
C ARG A 38 -10.84 9.33 -6.91
N LEU A 39 -9.52 9.16 -6.86
CA LEU A 39 -8.58 10.25 -6.64
C LEU A 39 -8.39 11.13 -7.90
N GLY A 40 -8.83 10.69 -9.07
CA GLY A 40 -8.63 11.43 -10.32
C GLY A 40 -7.17 11.50 -10.75
N ILE A 41 -6.39 10.46 -10.40
CA ILE A 41 -5.00 10.30 -10.83
C ILE A 41 -4.98 9.80 -12.28
N LYS A 42 -4.15 10.39 -13.10
CA LYS A 42 -3.95 9.95 -14.48
C LYS A 42 -2.83 8.92 -14.54
N VAL A 43 -3.12 7.74 -15.07
CA VAL A 43 -2.08 6.74 -15.33
C VAL A 43 -1.45 7.02 -16.70
N GLU A 44 -0.12 7.12 -16.75
CA GLU A 44 0.67 7.20 -17.99
C GLU A 44 1.54 5.96 -18.12
N THR A 45 1.32 5.23 -19.19
CA THR A 45 2.06 4.00 -19.52
C THR A 45 3.31 4.29 -20.35
N GLY A 46 4.27 3.37 -20.38
CA GLY A 46 5.49 3.50 -21.17
C GLY A 46 6.61 4.32 -20.51
N VAL A 47 6.54 4.50 -19.20
CA VAL A 47 7.57 5.18 -18.42
C VAL A 47 8.63 4.15 -18.01
N GLN A 48 9.84 4.24 -18.56
CA GLN A 48 10.94 3.31 -18.22
C GLN A 48 11.74 3.80 -17.00
N TYR A 49 12.28 5.02 -17.04
CA TYR A 49 13.08 5.58 -15.94
C TYR A 49 12.68 7.00 -15.61
N GLN A 50 12.27 7.76 -16.61
CA GLN A 50 11.95 9.16 -16.45
C GLN A 50 10.92 9.63 -17.47
N LEU A 51 9.91 10.34 -16.97
CA LEU A 51 8.95 11.06 -17.80
C LEU A 51 9.20 12.57 -17.63
N THR A 52 9.34 13.29 -18.72
CA THR A 52 9.47 14.74 -18.69
C THR A 52 8.21 15.39 -19.25
N LYS A 53 7.56 16.22 -18.46
CA LYS A 53 6.44 17.06 -18.89
C LYS A 53 6.86 18.52 -18.93
N THR A 54 6.46 19.22 -19.97
CA THR A 54 6.73 20.64 -20.12
C THR A 54 5.45 21.43 -19.86
N VAL A 55 5.49 22.28 -18.86
CA VAL A 55 4.40 23.15 -18.48
C VAL A 55 4.67 24.58 -18.93
N PHE A 56 3.69 25.18 -19.59
CA PHE A 56 3.77 26.58 -20.01
C PHE A 56 3.15 27.46 -18.93
N ALA A 57 3.98 28.26 -18.27
CA ALA A 57 3.56 29.21 -17.28
C ALA A 57 3.69 30.66 -17.78
N GLY A 58 2.82 31.50 -17.31
CA GLY A 58 2.84 32.92 -17.63
C GLY A 58 1.74 33.36 -18.60
N LYS A 59 1.77 34.63 -18.88
CA LYS A 59 0.78 35.28 -19.74
C LYS A 59 1.37 35.33 -21.18
N GLY A 60 0.91 34.43 -22.03
CA GLY A 60 1.25 34.44 -23.44
C GLY A 60 0.83 35.75 -24.14
N GLY A 61 0.83 35.75 -25.44
CA GLY A 61 0.49 36.91 -26.26
C GLY A 61 -0.79 37.65 -25.86
N GLN A 62 -0.90 38.89 -26.21
CA GLN A 62 -2.12 39.70 -25.96
C GLN A 62 -3.07 39.54 -27.13
N THR A 63 -4.30 39.14 -26.84
CA THR A 63 -5.37 39.18 -27.83
C THR A 63 -5.94 40.58 -27.87
N ARG A 64 -5.86 41.25 -29.04
CA ARG A 64 -6.44 42.56 -29.27
C ARG A 64 -7.37 42.57 -30.51
N ARG A 65 -8.25 43.54 -30.55
CA ARG A 65 -9.10 43.78 -31.73
C ARG A 65 -8.21 44.23 -32.91
N LYS A 66 -8.32 43.61 -34.06
CA LYS A 66 -7.49 43.81 -35.24
C LYS A 66 -7.42 45.29 -35.70
N GLU A 67 -8.45 46.09 -35.42
CA GLU A 67 -8.57 47.47 -35.87
C GLU A 67 -7.88 48.51 -34.99
N VAL A 68 -7.32 48.13 -33.88
CA VAL A 68 -6.73 49.04 -32.89
C VAL A 68 -5.23 48.86 -32.82
N GLY A 69 -4.50 49.52 -33.75
CA GLY A 69 -3.07 49.82 -33.59
C GLY A 69 -2.11 48.69 -33.30
N ASN A 70 -0.84 49.00 -33.24
CA ASN A 70 0.31 48.07 -33.05
C ASN A 70 0.05 47.03 -31.96
N VAL A 71 0.05 45.78 -32.37
CA VAL A 71 0.12 44.63 -31.44
C VAL A 71 1.51 44.66 -30.80
N GLN A 72 1.54 45.00 -29.52
CA GLN A 72 2.80 44.80 -28.77
C GLN A 72 3.05 43.31 -28.63
N GLU A 73 4.14 42.84 -29.17
CA GLU A 73 4.64 41.47 -28.93
C GLU A 73 4.92 41.33 -27.45
N SER A 74 4.14 40.48 -26.75
CA SER A 74 4.48 40.10 -25.40
C SER A 74 5.39 38.90 -25.44
N LYS A 75 6.40 38.88 -24.56
CA LYS A 75 7.24 37.70 -24.39
C LYS A 75 6.36 36.49 -24.05
N LEU A 76 6.61 35.40 -24.75
CA LEU A 76 6.04 34.09 -24.36
C LEU A 76 6.33 33.87 -22.86
N GLY A 77 5.36 33.39 -22.13
CA GLY A 77 5.62 33.01 -20.75
C GLY A 77 6.81 32.07 -20.65
N TYR A 78 7.24 31.77 -19.48
CA TYR A 78 8.31 30.80 -19.30
C TYR A 78 7.77 29.37 -19.35
N MET A 79 8.61 28.47 -19.86
CA MET A 79 8.37 27.04 -19.82
C MET A 79 9.23 26.46 -18.70
N PHE A 80 8.66 25.57 -17.94
CA PHE A 80 9.45 24.73 -17.03
C PHE A 80 9.14 23.27 -17.27
N SER A 81 10.15 22.44 -17.13
CA SER A 81 10.02 21.01 -17.29
C SER A 81 9.96 20.36 -15.92
N ARG A 82 8.95 19.54 -15.73
CA ARG A 82 8.87 18.66 -14.55
C ARG A 82 9.27 17.24 -14.95
N LYS A 83 9.94 16.61 -14.04
CA LYS A 83 10.43 15.25 -14.23
C LYS A 83 9.74 14.32 -13.21
N LEU A 84 9.20 13.25 -13.71
CA LEU A 84 8.82 12.09 -12.90
C LEU A 84 9.99 11.13 -12.96
N THR A 85 10.55 10.77 -11.82
CA THR A 85 11.53 9.70 -11.72
C THR A 85 10.78 8.42 -11.35
N ALA A 86 10.94 7.39 -12.15
CA ALA A 86 10.34 6.10 -11.91
C ALA A 86 11.40 5.11 -11.41
N ASN A 87 11.06 4.37 -10.38
CA ASN A 87 11.93 3.37 -9.76
C ASN A 87 11.45 1.97 -10.08
N ILE A 88 12.38 1.03 -10.12
CA ILE A 88 12.06 -0.40 -10.23
C ILE A 88 11.67 -0.87 -8.83
N CYS A 89 10.43 -1.29 -8.68
CA CYS A 89 9.90 -1.86 -7.45
C CYS A 89 9.88 -3.38 -7.56
N VAL A 90 10.42 -4.06 -6.57
CA VAL A 90 10.55 -5.52 -6.58
C VAL A 90 9.96 -6.08 -5.30
N HIS A 91 8.98 -6.96 -5.46
CA HIS A 91 8.44 -7.79 -4.37
C HIS A 91 9.00 -9.20 -4.53
N ARG A 92 9.66 -9.73 -3.49
CA ARG A 92 10.33 -11.02 -3.54
C ARG A 92 10.01 -11.87 -2.33
N VAL A 93 9.48 -13.06 -2.57
CA VAL A 93 9.13 -14.02 -1.52
C VAL A 93 9.87 -15.33 -1.73
N ARG A 94 10.42 -15.91 -0.66
CA ARG A 94 10.98 -17.26 -0.66
C ARG A 94 9.93 -18.23 -0.15
N VAL A 95 9.70 -19.27 -0.90
CA VAL A 95 8.73 -20.30 -0.57
C VAL A 95 9.38 -21.67 -0.60
N ASN A 96 9.22 -22.43 0.48
CA ASN A 96 9.68 -23.79 0.53
C ASN A 96 8.66 -24.71 -0.19
N GLU A 97 9.15 -25.64 -1.03
CA GLU A 97 8.32 -26.63 -1.71
C GLU A 97 7.41 -27.40 -0.74
N ASP A 98 7.87 -27.66 0.48
CA ASP A 98 7.13 -28.39 1.49
C ASP A 98 5.94 -27.57 2.04
N THR A 99 6.01 -26.23 2.02
CA THR A 99 4.89 -25.35 2.41
C THR A 99 3.67 -25.53 1.51
N PHE A 100 3.85 -25.84 0.24
CA PHE A 100 2.75 -26.18 -0.67
C PHE A 100 2.26 -27.61 -0.51
N LYS A 101 3.06 -28.49 0.08
CA LYS A 101 2.72 -29.90 0.30
C LYS A 101 2.03 -30.16 1.64
N GLU A 102 2.27 -29.31 2.64
CA GLU A 102 1.86 -29.53 4.04
C GLU A 102 0.48 -28.99 4.38
N LYS A 103 -0.57 -29.31 3.64
CA LYS A 103 -1.88 -29.40 4.30
C LYS A 103 -2.42 -30.82 4.16
N PRO A 104 -2.37 -31.62 5.26
CA PRO A 104 -2.81 -33.01 5.27
C PRO A 104 -4.33 -33.12 5.37
N GLY A 105 -5.09 -32.38 4.59
CA GLY A 105 -6.53 -32.46 4.63
C GLY A 105 -7.16 -33.14 3.41
N ASN A 106 -6.55 -33.07 2.24
CA ASN A 106 -7.17 -33.53 0.99
C ASN A 106 -6.18 -33.97 -0.10
N ILE A 107 -5.10 -34.58 0.26
CA ILE A 107 -4.35 -35.33 -0.75
C ILE A 107 -5.05 -36.66 -0.88
N ALA A 108 -5.97 -36.76 -1.85
CA ALA A 108 -6.40 -38.06 -2.31
C ALA A 108 -5.17 -38.81 -2.81
N ILE A 109 -4.79 -39.84 -2.09
CA ILE A 109 -3.73 -40.77 -2.45
C ILE A 109 -4.24 -41.64 -3.60
N ASN A 110 -4.61 -41.03 -4.70
CA ASN A 110 -4.90 -41.70 -5.95
C ASN A 110 -3.90 -41.13 -6.95
N GLY A 111 -2.99 -41.96 -7.42
CA GLY A 111 -1.85 -41.65 -8.28
C GLY A 111 -2.11 -40.94 -9.61
N ASN A 112 -3.22 -40.22 -9.73
CA ASN A 112 -3.61 -39.36 -10.84
C ASN A 112 -4.07 -37.97 -10.37
N ALA A 113 -3.71 -37.54 -9.16
CA ALA A 113 -4.03 -36.18 -8.73
C ALA A 113 -3.31 -35.18 -9.65
N ALA A 114 -4.08 -34.43 -10.40
CA ALA A 114 -3.59 -33.26 -11.08
C ALA A 114 -2.94 -32.33 -10.04
N PRO A 115 -1.81 -31.71 -10.35
CA PRO A 115 -1.11 -30.82 -9.46
C PRO A 115 -2.04 -29.69 -9.03
N HIS A 116 -1.96 -29.30 -7.75
CA HIS A 116 -2.75 -28.23 -7.18
C HIS A 116 -2.39 -26.86 -7.77
N PHE A 117 -2.81 -26.58 -8.98
CA PHE A 117 -2.70 -25.29 -9.62
C PHE A 117 -3.48 -24.20 -8.87
N GLU A 118 -4.61 -24.56 -8.27
CA GLU A 118 -5.47 -23.62 -7.54
C GLU A 118 -4.74 -22.90 -6.38
N LYS A 119 -3.93 -23.62 -5.61
CA LYS A 119 -3.19 -23.00 -4.50
C LYS A 119 -2.03 -22.12 -4.95
N THR A 120 -1.39 -22.47 -6.05
CA THR A 120 -0.32 -21.64 -6.60
C THR A 120 -0.90 -20.34 -7.15
N GLU A 121 -2.04 -20.42 -7.83
CA GLU A 121 -2.75 -19.25 -8.33
C GLU A 121 -3.26 -18.36 -7.17
N GLU A 122 -3.84 -18.96 -6.12
CA GLU A 122 -4.27 -18.24 -4.92
C GLU A 122 -3.10 -17.54 -4.24
N PHE A 123 -1.96 -18.21 -4.08
CA PHE A 123 -0.75 -17.62 -3.54
C PHE A 123 -0.25 -16.45 -4.40
N MET A 124 -0.14 -16.65 -5.72
CA MET A 124 0.32 -15.60 -6.63
C MET A 124 -0.59 -14.38 -6.62
N ASN A 125 -1.90 -14.60 -6.56
CA ASN A 125 -2.87 -13.52 -6.47
C ASN A 125 -2.74 -12.76 -5.15
N LYS A 126 -2.49 -13.47 -4.04
CA LYS A 126 -2.25 -12.84 -2.74
C LYS A 126 -0.99 -11.98 -2.76
N GLU A 127 0.13 -12.51 -3.25
CA GLU A 127 1.38 -11.74 -3.35
C GLU A 127 1.25 -10.54 -4.30
N ALA A 128 0.47 -10.68 -5.37
CA ALA A 128 0.16 -9.56 -6.26
C ALA A 128 -0.68 -8.48 -5.56
N GLN A 129 -1.63 -8.89 -4.71
CA GLN A 129 -2.41 -7.96 -3.90
C GLN A 129 -1.51 -7.20 -2.92
N LEU A 130 -0.61 -7.90 -2.22
CA LEU A 130 0.35 -7.29 -1.30
C LEU A 130 1.23 -6.25 -2.01
N PHE A 131 1.80 -6.64 -3.15
CA PHE A 131 2.56 -5.71 -3.97
C PHE A 131 1.74 -4.48 -4.39
N SER A 132 0.45 -4.67 -4.69
CA SER A 132 -0.45 -3.58 -5.06
C SER A 132 -0.71 -2.63 -3.88
N GLU A 133 -0.88 -3.18 -2.69
CA GLU A 133 -1.07 -2.41 -1.45
C GLU A 133 0.19 -1.60 -1.11
N ASP A 134 1.38 -2.18 -1.25
CA ASP A 134 2.65 -1.46 -1.05
C ASP A 134 2.81 -0.31 -2.06
N VAL A 135 2.50 -0.55 -3.33
CA VAL A 135 2.53 0.51 -4.36
C VAL A 135 1.52 1.60 -4.04
N TRP A 136 0.31 1.24 -3.57
CA TRP A 136 -0.71 2.20 -3.16
C TRP A 136 -0.24 3.10 -2.02
N ASN A 137 0.31 2.51 -0.97
CA ASN A 137 0.85 3.24 0.16
C ASN A 137 1.93 4.25 -0.31
N ASN A 138 2.77 3.81 -1.25
CA ASN A 138 3.80 4.68 -1.82
C ASN A 138 3.23 5.77 -2.75
N ILE A 139 2.11 5.56 -3.45
CA ILE A 139 1.43 6.62 -4.23
C ILE A 139 1.02 7.77 -3.30
N ILE A 140 0.59 7.49 -2.09
CA ILE A 140 0.13 8.51 -1.15
C ILE A 140 1.30 9.15 -0.41
N GLY A 141 2.15 8.36 0.23
CA GLY A 141 3.15 8.87 1.16
C GLY A 141 4.56 8.34 0.98
N GLY A 142 4.86 7.61 -0.09
CA GLY A 142 6.21 7.10 -0.35
C GLY A 142 7.26 8.21 -0.34
N ASP A 143 8.45 7.88 0.14
CA ASP A 143 9.63 8.73 0.15
C ASP A 143 10.85 7.90 -0.24
N ALA A 144 11.32 8.08 -1.46
CA ALA A 144 12.46 7.32 -2.00
C ALA A 144 13.75 7.48 -1.17
N ALA A 145 13.84 8.50 -0.32
CA ALA A 145 14.96 8.73 0.59
C ALA A 145 14.73 8.11 2.00
N SER A 146 13.57 7.51 2.25
CA SER A 146 13.26 6.88 3.54
C SER A 146 14.14 5.66 3.81
N SER A 147 14.47 5.44 5.08
CA SER A 147 15.08 4.19 5.55
C SER A 147 14.07 3.05 5.76
N ASP A 148 12.78 3.35 5.66
CA ASP A 148 11.71 2.37 5.73
C ASP A 148 11.55 1.70 4.36
N GLU A 149 11.87 0.41 4.30
CA GLU A 149 11.85 -0.36 3.05
C GLU A 149 10.44 -0.50 2.44
N GLU A 150 9.39 -0.39 3.24
CA GLU A 150 8.01 -0.46 2.78
C GLU A 150 7.55 0.86 2.13
N MET A 151 8.20 1.98 2.48
CA MET A 151 7.81 3.34 2.08
C MET A 151 8.82 4.04 1.15
N ASN A 152 9.86 3.34 0.71
CA ASN A 152 10.93 3.93 -0.10
C ASN A 152 10.88 3.57 -1.59
N LEU A 153 9.76 3.10 -2.09
CA LEU A 153 9.66 2.67 -3.49
C LEU A 153 9.82 3.86 -4.46
N PHE A 154 9.11 4.93 -4.21
CA PHE A 154 9.18 6.20 -4.98
C PHE A 154 8.53 7.34 -4.20
N ASP A 155 8.78 8.59 -4.63
CA ASP A 155 8.16 9.76 -4.00
C ASP A 155 6.67 9.82 -4.33
N GLY A 156 5.84 9.76 -3.29
CA GLY A 156 4.39 9.81 -3.37
C GLY A 156 3.83 11.23 -3.33
N MET A 157 2.51 11.30 -3.28
CA MET A 157 1.72 12.53 -3.35
C MET A 157 2.13 13.58 -2.32
N ILE A 158 2.34 13.18 -1.07
CA ILE A 158 2.69 14.10 0.03
C ILE A 158 4.16 14.50 -0.05
N THR A 159 5.03 13.56 -0.36
CA THR A 159 6.48 13.80 -0.48
C THR A 159 6.77 14.75 -1.63
N VAL A 160 6.14 14.55 -2.79
CA VAL A 160 6.26 15.49 -3.93
C VAL A 160 5.81 16.90 -3.56
N GLN A 161 4.73 17.05 -2.79
CA GLN A 161 4.29 18.36 -2.29
C GLN A 161 5.31 18.97 -1.34
N ASN A 162 5.89 18.19 -0.42
CA ASN A 162 6.90 18.67 0.52
C ASN A 162 8.16 19.11 -0.22
N ILE A 163 8.60 18.38 -1.23
CA ILE A 163 9.72 18.78 -2.10
C ILE A 163 9.40 20.09 -2.80
N ASP A 164 8.22 20.22 -3.42
CA ASP A 164 7.79 21.43 -4.11
C ASP A 164 7.69 22.65 -3.16
N ILE A 165 7.32 22.46 -1.91
CA ILE A 165 7.30 23.52 -0.88
C ILE A 165 8.73 23.90 -0.50
N ASN A 166 9.60 22.94 -0.25
CA ASN A 166 11.00 23.18 0.12
C ASN A 166 11.78 23.88 -1.00
N ASP A 167 11.52 23.51 -2.24
CA ASP A 167 12.12 24.12 -3.43
C ASP A 167 11.50 25.48 -3.80
N GLY A 168 10.46 25.92 -3.10
CA GLY A 168 9.76 27.18 -3.34
C GLY A 168 8.89 27.20 -4.60
N VAL A 169 8.69 26.05 -5.24
CA VAL A 169 7.75 25.89 -6.37
C VAL A 169 6.32 26.08 -5.89
N VAL A 170 6.02 25.53 -4.71
CA VAL A 170 4.79 25.76 -3.95
C VAL A 170 5.10 26.75 -2.85
N SER A 171 4.56 27.97 -2.94
CA SER A 171 4.85 29.04 -1.99
C SER A 171 3.73 30.07 -1.91
N GLU A 172 3.71 30.86 -0.85
CA GLU A 172 2.76 31.98 -0.69
C GLU A 172 2.93 33.01 -1.81
N THR A 173 4.16 33.25 -2.24
CA THR A 173 4.46 34.19 -3.33
C THR A 173 3.88 33.70 -4.66
N ALA A 174 3.93 32.39 -4.92
CA ALA A 174 3.31 31.75 -6.08
C ALA A 174 1.79 31.62 -5.95
N LYS A 175 1.22 31.88 -4.77
CA LYS A 175 -0.22 31.79 -4.43
C LYS A 175 -0.82 30.40 -4.57
N ASN A 176 0.00 29.36 -4.48
CA ASN A 176 -0.38 27.97 -4.44
C ASN A 176 -0.12 27.32 -3.08
N LEU A 177 0.51 28.03 -2.15
CA LEU A 177 0.54 27.77 -0.72
C LEU A 177 -0.30 28.83 -0.02
N ILE A 178 -1.40 28.45 0.58
CA ILE A 178 -2.33 29.35 1.28
C ILE A 178 -2.58 28.78 2.68
N PRO A 179 -1.83 29.21 3.68
CA PRO A 179 -2.07 28.75 5.04
C PRO A 179 -3.53 28.96 5.46
N SER A 180 -4.11 27.95 6.07
CA SER A 180 -5.43 27.99 6.68
C SER A 180 -5.35 27.57 8.14
N GLY A 181 -6.38 27.92 8.90
CA GLY A 181 -6.50 27.51 10.29
C GLY A 181 -6.79 26.02 10.45
N VAL A 182 -7.10 25.63 11.66
CA VAL A 182 -7.46 24.26 12.02
C VAL A 182 -8.94 24.04 11.71
N PHE A 183 -9.24 22.93 11.05
CA PHE A 183 -10.60 22.53 10.73
C PHE A 183 -11.15 21.63 11.84
N ASP A 184 -11.53 22.21 12.95
CA ASP A 184 -12.06 21.46 14.10
C ASP A 184 -13.50 20.98 13.84
N ALA A 185 -13.82 19.83 14.38
CA ALA A 185 -15.19 19.34 14.41
C ALA A 185 -16.11 20.30 15.19
N PRO A 186 -17.38 20.45 14.79
CA PRO A 186 -18.35 21.30 15.50
C PRO A 186 -18.42 20.93 16.99
N GLN A 187 -18.20 21.90 17.87
CA GLN A 187 -18.20 21.72 19.33
C GLN A 187 -19.57 21.97 19.97
N SER A 188 -20.47 22.61 19.23
CA SER A 188 -21.82 22.96 19.70
C SER A 188 -22.80 23.01 18.56
N GLU A 189 -24.09 23.06 18.94
CA GLU A 189 -25.17 23.24 17.95
C GLU A 189 -25.03 24.61 17.27
N GLY A 190 -25.02 24.62 15.93
CA GLY A 190 -24.83 25.82 15.12
C GLY A 190 -23.40 26.23 14.86
N ASP A 191 -22.43 25.46 15.35
CA ASP A 191 -21.01 25.69 15.07
C ASP A 191 -20.70 25.38 13.61
N SER A 192 -20.30 26.40 12.85
CA SER A 192 -19.95 26.30 11.42
C SER A 192 -18.47 26.60 11.15
N ALA A 193 -17.63 26.64 12.18
CA ALA A 193 -16.26 27.15 12.10
C ALA A 193 -15.43 26.44 11.01
N ALA A 194 -15.45 25.12 10.95
CA ALA A 194 -14.69 24.36 9.95
C ALA A 194 -15.12 24.66 8.52
N TYR A 195 -16.42 24.79 8.30
CA TYR A 195 -16.95 25.17 6.98
C TYR A 195 -16.59 26.61 6.60
N ASP A 196 -16.71 27.53 7.53
CA ASP A 196 -16.40 28.96 7.31
C ASP A 196 -14.91 29.15 7.01
N GLU A 197 -14.03 28.43 7.72
CA GLU A 197 -12.59 28.43 7.45
C GLU A 197 -12.29 27.85 6.06
N PHE A 198 -12.94 26.75 5.67
CA PHE A 198 -12.79 26.21 4.31
C PHE A 198 -13.23 27.20 3.23
N VAL A 199 -14.36 27.87 3.41
CA VAL A 199 -14.84 28.90 2.50
C VAL A 199 -13.88 30.08 2.42
N ALA A 200 -13.32 30.51 3.57
CA ALA A 200 -12.32 31.57 3.62
C ALA A 200 -11.03 31.17 2.88
N TRP A 201 -10.58 29.94 3.03
CA TRP A 201 -9.45 29.37 2.29
C TRP A 201 -9.73 29.32 0.78
N HIS A 202 -10.87 28.73 0.37
CA HIS A 202 -11.30 28.70 -1.02
C HIS A 202 -11.40 30.10 -1.64
N ASN A 203 -11.83 31.10 -0.86
CA ASN A 203 -11.93 32.46 -1.38
C ASN A 203 -10.59 33.08 -1.78
N LYS A 204 -9.50 32.62 -1.22
CA LYS A 204 -8.12 33.06 -1.54
C LYS A 204 -7.54 32.40 -2.81
N TRP A 205 -8.18 31.34 -3.33
CA TRP A 205 -7.70 30.62 -4.53
C TRP A 205 -7.66 31.49 -5.78
N ASP A 206 -6.81 31.11 -6.73
CA ASP A 206 -6.78 31.76 -8.05
C ASP A 206 -8.14 31.65 -8.75
N LYS A 207 -8.54 32.72 -9.43
CA LYS A 207 -9.82 32.80 -10.13
C LYS A 207 -9.95 31.78 -11.27
N LYS A 208 -8.84 31.32 -11.84
CA LYS A 208 -8.86 30.30 -12.90
C LYS A 208 -9.11 28.92 -12.33
N LEU A 209 -8.49 28.61 -11.19
CA LEU A 209 -8.73 27.35 -10.48
C LEU A 209 -10.20 27.23 -10.07
N LYS A 210 -10.80 28.28 -9.47
CA LYS A 210 -12.21 28.30 -9.08
C LYS A 210 -13.21 28.08 -10.22
N LYS A 211 -12.81 28.34 -11.46
CA LYS A 211 -13.66 28.15 -12.64
C LYS A 211 -13.66 26.72 -13.19
N GLN A 212 -12.76 25.87 -12.70
CA GLN A 212 -12.60 24.50 -13.14
C GLN A 212 -13.30 23.53 -12.18
N LYS A 213 -13.42 22.28 -12.58
CA LYS A 213 -13.71 21.19 -11.65
C LYS A 213 -12.44 20.93 -10.85
N VAL A 214 -12.55 20.82 -9.55
CA VAL A 214 -11.40 20.66 -8.65
C VAL A 214 -11.71 19.54 -7.66
N ASN A 215 -10.75 18.67 -7.47
CA ASN A 215 -10.74 17.68 -6.41
C ASN A 215 -10.04 18.27 -5.19
N VAL A 216 -10.66 18.15 -4.03
CA VAL A 216 -10.12 18.60 -2.73
C VAL A 216 -9.83 17.36 -1.91
N TYR A 217 -8.57 17.16 -1.58
CA TYR A 217 -8.07 16.03 -0.81
C TYR A 217 -7.83 16.48 0.63
N LEU A 218 -8.34 15.72 1.56
CA LEU A 218 -8.29 16.08 2.98
C LEU A 218 -8.45 14.83 3.85
N PRO A 219 -7.89 14.83 5.07
CA PRO A 219 -8.16 13.79 6.04
C PRO A 219 -9.65 13.58 6.29
N THR A 220 -10.06 12.34 6.53
CA THR A 220 -11.48 11.98 6.70
C THR A 220 -12.15 12.71 7.87
N ASP A 221 -11.42 12.92 8.96
CA ASP A 221 -11.91 13.68 10.12
C ASP A 221 -12.21 15.16 9.75
N ILE A 222 -11.33 15.81 8.99
CA ILE A 222 -11.55 17.17 8.47
C ILE A 222 -12.72 17.19 7.48
N ALA A 223 -12.81 16.17 6.62
CA ALA A 223 -13.92 16.05 5.68
C ALA A 223 -15.26 15.99 6.41
N GLN A 224 -15.35 15.18 7.44
CA GLN A 224 -16.54 15.07 8.30
C GLN A 224 -16.82 16.37 9.05
N ALA A 225 -15.77 17.02 9.59
CA ALA A 225 -15.91 18.29 10.29
C ALA A 225 -16.53 19.37 9.37
N ILE A 226 -16.05 19.50 8.14
CA ILE A 226 -16.57 20.45 7.16
C ILE A 226 -18.02 20.13 6.77
N ALA A 227 -18.34 18.86 6.53
CA ALA A 227 -19.68 18.43 6.17
C ALA A 227 -20.68 18.68 7.31
N ASN A 228 -20.31 18.30 8.54
CA ASN A 228 -21.14 18.54 9.73
C ASN A 228 -21.33 20.02 10.00
N ALA A 229 -20.25 20.84 9.91
CA ALA A 229 -20.32 22.28 10.08
C ALA A 229 -21.23 22.95 9.03
N TYR A 230 -21.19 22.46 7.79
CA TYR A 230 -22.10 22.92 6.76
C TYR A 230 -23.57 22.61 7.10
N GLU A 231 -23.87 21.40 7.55
CA GLU A 231 -25.22 21.01 7.96
C GLU A 231 -25.72 21.84 9.17
N GLN A 232 -24.85 22.13 10.12
CA GLN A 232 -25.17 23.01 11.25
C GLN A 232 -25.52 24.43 10.81
N LYS A 233 -24.81 24.96 9.81
CA LYS A 233 -25.07 26.29 9.26
C LYS A 233 -26.36 26.37 8.46
N HIS A 234 -26.68 25.33 7.70
CA HIS A 234 -27.77 25.31 6.70
C HIS A 234 -28.91 24.35 7.06
N ARG A 235 -29.29 24.27 8.31
CA ARG A 235 -30.23 23.33 8.97
C ARG A 235 -31.46 22.84 8.17
N SER A 236 -31.82 23.48 7.10
CA SER A 236 -33.06 23.19 6.36
C SER A 236 -32.86 22.53 5.00
N HIS A 237 -31.65 22.37 4.51
CA HIS A 237 -31.37 21.83 3.17
C HIS A 237 -30.17 20.86 3.23
N LYS A 238 -30.44 19.58 3.07
CA LYS A 238 -29.39 18.59 2.75
C LYS A 238 -28.78 18.92 1.39
N SER A 239 -27.72 19.69 1.39
CA SER A 239 -26.98 20.06 0.18
C SER A 239 -25.61 19.39 0.09
N VAL A 240 -25.30 18.51 1.03
CA VAL A 240 -24.17 17.57 0.91
C VAL A 240 -24.68 16.39 0.09
N ILE A 241 -24.06 16.17 -1.06
CA ILE A 241 -24.38 15.07 -1.96
C ILE A 241 -23.26 14.06 -1.86
N GLU A 242 -23.54 12.93 -1.25
CA GLU A 242 -22.64 11.77 -1.27
C GLU A 242 -22.63 11.17 -2.68
N LEU A 243 -21.45 10.81 -3.14
CA LEU A 243 -21.22 10.13 -4.41
C LEU A 243 -20.98 8.65 -4.15
N ASP A 244 -21.27 7.81 -5.14
CA ASP A 244 -21.18 6.34 -5.03
C ASP A 244 -19.78 5.81 -4.64
N ASN A 245 -18.75 6.63 -4.76
CA ASN A 245 -17.36 6.28 -4.46
C ASN A 245 -16.83 6.86 -3.14
N GLY A 246 -17.68 7.21 -2.19
CA GLY A 246 -17.29 7.80 -0.90
C GLY A 246 -16.87 9.26 -0.93
N ASN A 247 -16.80 9.88 -2.11
CA ASN A 247 -16.58 11.30 -2.25
C ASN A 247 -17.88 12.06 -2.02
N TYR A 248 -17.79 13.37 -1.74
CA TYR A 248 -18.99 14.18 -1.60
C TYR A 248 -18.86 15.55 -2.27
N ARG A 249 -19.98 16.23 -2.45
CA ARG A 249 -20.08 17.61 -2.97
C ARG A 249 -20.96 18.46 -2.08
N ILE A 250 -20.60 19.73 -2.00
CA ILE A 250 -21.44 20.74 -1.36
C ILE A 250 -22.06 21.58 -2.48
N ASN A 251 -23.40 21.59 -2.57
CA ASN A 251 -24.10 22.21 -3.67
C ASN A 251 -24.53 23.66 -3.37
N SER A 252 -23.70 24.41 -2.67
CA SER A 252 -23.96 25.82 -2.33
C SER A 252 -22.69 26.66 -2.27
N ASP A 253 -22.82 27.94 -2.05
CA ASP A 253 -21.75 28.91 -1.75
C ASP A 253 -20.59 28.95 -2.77
N GLY A 254 -20.87 28.61 -4.04
CA GLY A 254 -19.85 28.58 -5.08
C GLY A 254 -18.98 27.33 -5.08
N LEU A 255 -19.29 26.33 -4.25
CA LEU A 255 -18.52 25.10 -4.10
C LEU A 255 -18.97 23.95 -5.02
N GLN A 256 -19.98 24.16 -5.87
CA GLN A 256 -20.59 23.13 -6.73
C GLN A 256 -19.61 22.44 -7.69
N ARG A 257 -18.44 23.04 -7.91
CA ARG A 257 -17.38 22.50 -8.78
C ARG A 257 -16.34 21.69 -8.05
N LEU A 258 -16.42 21.66 -6.71
CA LEU A 258 -15.52 20.94 -5.86
C LEU A 258 -16.06 19.53 -5.63
N THR A 259 -15.15 18.56 -5.69
CA THR A 259 -15.38 17.21 -5.22
C THR A 259 -14.46 17.00 -4.03
N PHE A 260 -15.03 16.75 -2.87
CA PHE A 260 -14.28 16.46 -1.66
C PHE A 260 -13.95 14.97 -1.64
N ILE A 261 -12.71 14.67 -1.44
CA ILE A 261 -12.15 13.31 -1.45
C ILE A 261 -11.54 13.06 -0.07
N PRO A 262 -12.30 12.42 0.83
CA PRO A 262 -11.76 11.98 2.11
C PRO A 262 -10.66 10.95 1.92
N MET A 263 -9.59 11.06 2.70
CA MET A 263 -8.45 10.15 2.67
C MET A 263 -8.18 9.65 4.09
N ASP A 264 -8.35 8.37 4.30
CA ASP A 264 -8.14 7.72 5.60
C ASP A 264 -6.65 7.56 5.92
N GLU A 265 -5.82 7.49 4.88
CA GLU A 265 -4.38 7.29 4.98
C GLU A 265 -3.62 8.54 5.43
N ILE A 266 -4.26 9.72 5.36
CA ILE A 266 -3.65 10.99 5.74
C ILE A 266 -4.23 11.46 7.07
N LYS A 267 -3.37 11.60 8.08
CA LYS A 267 -3.68 12.26 9.35
C LYS A 267 -3.02 13.64 9.41
N GLY A 268 -3.55 14.50 10.25
CA GLY A 268 -3.03 15.87 10.43
C GLY A 268 -3.91 16.92 9.80
N THR A 269 -3.32 18.01 9.36
CA THR A 269 -4.06 19.21 8.92
C THR A 269 -3.85 19.56 7.45
N ARG A 270 -3.23 18.67 6.68
CA ARG A 270 -2.97 18.89 5.26
C ARG A 270 -4.25 18.82 4.43
N VAL A 271 -4.56 19.92 3.77
CA VAL A 271 -5.62 20.00 2.77
C VAL A 271 -5.00 20.54 1.48
N PHE A 272 -5.27 19.88 0.38
CA PHE A 272 -4.84 20.37 -0.93
C PHE A 272 -5.90 20.14 -1.98
N ALA A 273 -5.83 20.91 -3.03
CA ALA A 273 -6.81 20.84 -4.11
C ALA A 273 -6.12 20.95 -5.47
N THR A 274 -6.57 20.11 -6.41
CA THR A 274 -6.03 20.12 -7.77
C THR A 274 -7.10 19.74 -8.80
N ILE A 275 -6.83 20.08 -10.04
CA ILE A 275 -7.71 19.67 -11.15
C ILE A 275 -7.56 18.16 -11.41
N PRO A 276 -8.63 17.44 -11.77
CA PRO A 276 -8.54 16.04 -12.14
C PRO A 276 -7.51 15.80 -13.24
N GLY A 277 -6.68 14.76 -13.10
CA GLY A 277 -5.63 14.40 -14.05
C GLY A 277 -4.34 15.21 -13.95
N ASN A 278 -4.21 16.11 -12.97
CA ASN A 278 -2.96 16.83 -12.70
C ASN A 278 -1.95 16.00 -11.90
N MET A 279 -2.43 14.97 -11.23
CA MET A 279 -1.58 13.95 -10.60
C MET A 279 -1.37 12.82 -11.60
N ILE A 280 -0.13 12.43 -11.81
CA ILE A 280 0.26 11.42 -12.79
C ILE A 280 0.97 10.30 -12.06
N LEU A 281 0.47 9.09 -12.25
CA LEU A 281 1.15 7.84 -11.93
C LEU A 281 1.80 7.32 -13.22
N GLY A 282 3.11 7.30 -13.26
CA GLY A 282 3.87 6.71 -14.35
C GLY A 282 4.05 5.21 -14.10
N VAL A 283 3.72 4.40 -15.10
CA VAL A 283 3.89 2.96 -15.08
C VAL A 283 4.57 2.49 -16.36
N ASN A 284 5.29 1.37 -16.30
CA ASN A 284 5.87 0.79 -17.49
C ASN A 284 4.80 0.08 -18.34
N ASN A 285 5.08 -0.10 -19.64
CA ASN A 285 4.33 -0.99 -20.48
C ASN A 285 4.81 -2.43 -20.31
N GLU A 286 3.91 -3.36 -20.55
CA GLU A 286 4.02 -4.82 -20.37
C GLU A 286 5.25 -5.50 -21.00
N SER A 287 6.11 -4.82 -21.78
CA SER A 287 6.97 -5.53 -22.71
C SER A 287 8.40 -5.76 -22.26
N ASP A 288 8.98 -4.96 -21.34
CA ASP A 288 10.43 -5.10 -21.17
C ASP A 288 10.95 -5.29 -19.74
N ASP A 289 10.28 -4.76 -18.69
CA ASP A 289 10.87 -4.79 -17.34
C ASP A 289 9.87 -5.16 -16.22
N SER A 290 8.67 -5.55 -16.59
CA SER A 290 7.65 -6.00 -15.66
C SER A 290 7.44 -7.49 -15.81
N PHE A 291 7.90 -8.27 -14.86
CA PHE A 291 7.73 -9.70 -14.93
C PHE A 291 7.44 -10.33 -13.58
N VAL A 292 6.74 -11.43 -13.64
CA VAL A 292 6.64 -12.38 -12.56
C VAL A 292 7.62 -13.49 -12.86
N ASP A 293 8.60 -13.69 -12.02
CA ASP A 293 9.57 -14.77 -12.18
C ASP A 293 9.53 -15.72 -10.99
N ILE A 294 9.73 -16.98 -11.26
CA ILE A 294 9.83 -18.02 -10.25
C ILE A 294 11.10 -18.79 -10.53
N GLU A 295 12.09 -18.58 -9.71
CA GLU A 295 13.37 -19.26 -9.80
C GLU A 295 13.53 -20.28 -8.67
N LYS A 296 14.08 -21.45 -9.02
CA LYS A 296 14.54 -22.39 -8.04
C LYS A 296 15.94 -21.96 -7.58
N GLU A 297 16.13 -21.82 -6.27
CA GLU A 297 17.45 -21.50 -5.74
C GLU A 297 18.46 -22.60 -6.12
N PRO A 298 19.63 -22.24 -6.68
CA PRO A 298 20.58 -23.23 -7.22
C PRO A 298 21.28 -24.08 -6.16
N SER A 299 21.04 -23.88 -4.87
CA SER A 299 21.56 -24.70 -3.80
C SER A 299 21.00 -26.11 -3.89
N ARG A 300 21.87 -27.11 -3.95
CA ARG A 300 21.49 -28.53 -4.15
C ARG A 300 20.63 -29.12 -3.02
N ASP A 301 20.62 -28.50 -1.86
CA ASP A 301 19.97 -29.02 -0.65
C ASP A 301 18.70 -28.29 -0.23
N THR A 302 18.39 -27.14 -0.85
CA THR A 302 17.20 -26.36 -0.53
C THR A 302 16.12 -26.58 -1.59
N LYS A 303 14.94 -26.96 -1.14
CA LYS A 303 13.72 -27.04 -1.99
C LYS A 303 13.01 -25.69 -1.99
N GLU A 304 13.78 -24.61 -2.12
CA GLU A 304 13.26 -23.24 -2.07
C GLU A 304 13.08 -22.69 -3.48
N TYR A 305 11.97 -21.98 -3.64
CA TYR A 305 11.66 -21.21 -4.83
C TYR A 305 11.60 -19.74 -4.43
N VAL A 306 12.12 -18.88 -5.28
CA VAL A 306 12.00 -17.44 -5.16
C VAL A 306 10.93 -17.00 -6.15
N PHE A 307 9.88 -16.43 -5.61
CA PHE A 307 8.85 -15.76 -6.37
C PHE A 307 9.16 -14.26 -6.39
N GLN A 308 9.15 -13.65 -7.56
CA GLN A 308 9.47 -12.23 -7.71
C GLN A 308 8.44 -11.57 -8.61
N ILE A 309 7.89 -10.45 -8.14
CA ILE A 309 7.08 -9.51 -8.93
C ILE A 309 7.90 -8.24 -9.09
N GLN A 310 7.95 -7.69 -10.28
CA GLN A 310 8.66 -6.45 -10.57
C GLN A 310 7.80 -5.51 -11.40
N GLY A 311 7.85 -4.22 -11.09
CA GLY A 311 7.20 -3.17 -11.85
C GLY A 311 7.95 -1.85 -11.73
N ILE A 312 7.70 -0.93 -12.64
CA ILE A 312 8.29 0.41 -12.60
C ILE A 312 7.19 1.42 -12.32
N PHE A 313 7.37 2.18 -11.25
CA PHE A 313 6.40 3.17 -10.80
C PHE A 313 7.06 4.49 -10.44
N GLY A 314 6.32 5.56 -10.60
CA GLY A 314 6.70 6.88 -10.15
C GLY A 314 5.49 7.81 -10.12
N PHE A 315 5.56 8.87 -9.35
CA PHE A 315 4.45 9.81 -9.18
C PHE A 315 4.92 11.25 -9.39
N MET A 316 4.04 12.11 -9.91
CA MET A 316 4.30 13.55 -10.02
C MET A 316 3.02 14.37 -10.04
N ILE A 317 3.13 15.64 -9.67
CA ILE A 317 2.14 16.67 -9.94
C ILE A 317 2.60 17.42 -11.21
N GLU A 318 1.79 17.40 -12.27
CA GLU A 318 2.18 17.97 -13.57
C GLU A 318 2.28 19.50 -13.53
N ASP A 319 1.22 20.18 -13.10
CA ASP A 319 1.17 21.63 -12.97
C ASP A 319 0.94 22.05 -11.50
N PRO A 320 1.99 22.43 -10.76
CA PRO A 320 1.89 22.91 -9.40
C PRO A 320 1.47 24.40 -9.31
N SER A 321 1.23 25.08 -10.43
CA SER A 321 0.86 26.49 -10.41
C SER A 321 -0.50 26.74 -9.73
N ALA A 322 -0.68 27.94 -9.18
CA ALA A 322 -1.94 28.35 -8.53
C ALA A 322 -3.19 28.21 -9.40
N ARG A 323 -3.05 27.97 -10.71
CA ARG A 323 -4.16 27.74 -11.64
C ARG A 323 -4.61 26.30 -11.67
N ALA A 324 -3.81 25.37 -11.20
CA ALA A 324 -4.07 23.94 -11.23
C ALA A 324 -3.93 23.25 -9.86
N PHE A 325 -3.20 23.86 -8.94
CA PHE A 325 -2.89 23.29 -7.64
C PHE A 325 -2.88 24.33 -6.51
N VAL A 326 -3.32 23.95 -5.33
CA VAL A 326 -3.23 24.75 -4.10
C VAL A 326 -3.18 23.84 -2.88
N THR A 327 -2.40 24.20 -1.88
CA THR A 327 -2.34 23.50 -0.58
C THR A 327 -2.33 24.49 0.58
N ASN A 328 -2.75 24.04 1.75
CA ASN A 328 -2.61 24.82 2.98
C ASN A 328 -1.23 24.65 3.64
N GLY A 329 -0.43 23.67 3.20
CA GLY A 329 0.88 23.38 3.79
C GLY A 329 0.82 22.81 5.21
N GLY A 330 -0.33 22.33 5.66
CA GLY A 330 -0.50 21.70 6.96
C GLY A 330 0.34 20.43 7.14
N THR A 331 0.34 19.88 8.35
CA THR A 331 1.01 18.61 8.65
C THR A 331 0.30 17.45 7.96
N ALA A 332 1.06 16.49 7.49
CA ALA A 332 0.53 15.22 7.01
C ALA A 332 1.37 14.10 7.61
N GLU A 333 0.73 13.30 8.43
CA GLU A 333 1.27 12.06 8.95
C GLU A 333 0.58 10.92 8.21
N MET A 334 1.36 9.95 7.74
CA MET A 334 0.79 8.80 7.04
C MET A 334 0.38 7.76 8.06
N GLU A 335 -0.90 7.41 8.04
CA GLU A 335 -1.39 6.26 8.77
C GLU A 335 -1.82 5.23 7.73
N PHE A 336 -0.87 4.42 7.34
CA PHE A 336 -1.24 3.22 6.60
C PHE A 336 -1.80 2.25 7.62
N ASN A 337 -2.97 1.71 7.34
CA ASN A 337 -3.30 0.41 7.86
C ASN A 337 -2.20 -0.50 7.31
N SER A 338 -1.07 -0.56 8.02
CA SER A 338 -0.21 -1.70 7.94
C SER A 338 -1.13 -2.86 8.31
N GLY A 339 -1.87 -3.30 7.31
CA GLY A 339 -2.76 -4.42 7.44
C GLY A 339 -1.89 -5.46 8.09
N ASP A 340 -2.38 -6.17 8.98
CA ASP A 340 -1.83 -7.26 9.77
C ASP A 340 -0.44 -7.86 9.43
N TYR A 341 0.32 -7.24 8.51
CA TYR A 341 1.71 -7.59 8.15
C TYR A 341 2.71 -7.38 9.28
N THR A 342 2.32 -6.64 10.32
CA THR A 342 3.08 -6.53 11.55
C THR A 342 2.74 -7.63 12.54
N LYS A 343 1.81 -8.51 12.20
CA LYS A 343 1.43 -9.64 13.02
C LYS A 343 1.84 -10.94 12.33
N ASP A 344 2.62 -11.73 13.02
CA ASP A 344 3.05 -13.03 12.55
C ASP A 344 2.29 -14.13 13.22
N ALA A 345 1.85 -15.10 12.42
CA ALA A 345 1.37 -16.35 12.96
C ALA A 345 2.57 -17.17 13.45
N VAL A 346 2.66 -17.39 14.76
CA VAL A 346 3.69 -18.22 15.36
C VAL A 346 3.15 -19.63 15.59
N TYR A 347 3.59 -20.57 14.76
CA TYR A 347 3.24 -21.98 14.85
C TYR A 347 4.24 -22.71 15.73
N VAL A 348 3.77 -23.31 16.80
CA VAL A 348 4.60 -24.12 17.68
C VAL A 348 3.98 -25.49 17.86
N ALA A 349 4.77 -26.52 17.65
CA ALA A 349 4.34 -27.90 17.73
C ALA A 349 5.36 -28.77 18.50
N ALA A 350 4.94 -29.92 18.96
CA ALA A 350 5.79 -31.02 19.38
C ALA A 350 5.92 -32.04 18.26
N ASN A 351 7.08 -32.68 18.09
CA ASN A 351 7.21 -33.79 17.16
C ASN A 351 6.32 -34.98 17.58
N ALA A 352 5.88 -35.75 16.61
CA ALA A 352 5.11 -36.95 16.82
C ALA A 352 5.99 -38.21 16.87
N ASP A 353 5.51 -39.26 17.53
CA ASP A 353 6.09 -40.58 17.47
C ASP A 353 5.72 -41.30 16.15
N LYS A 354 6.19 -42.53 15.98
CA LYS A 354 5.90 -43.34 14.79
C LYS A 354 4.42 -43.63 14.54
N ASP A 355 3.59 -43.49 15.56
CA ASP A 355 2.16 -43.71 15.51
C ASP A 355 1.36 -42.39 15.38
N GLY A 356 2.07 -41.28 15.14
CA GLY A 356 1.48 -39.94 14.97
C GLY A 356 1.04 -39.24 16.25
N LYS A 357 1.39 -39.79 17.44
CA LYS A 357 1.05 -39.17 18.72
C LYS A 357 2.13 -38.17 19.13
N ALA A 358 1.73 -36.99 19.61
CA ALA A 358 2.66 -35.98 20.08
C ALA A 358 3.53 -36.53 21.22
N MET A 359 4.84 -36.32 21.12
CA MET A 359 5.82 -36.79 22.10
C MET A 359 5.95 -35.84 23.30
N GLY A 360 5.25 -34.76 23.32
CA GLY A 360 5.23 -33.77 24.39
C GLY A 360 4.18 -32.70 24.14
N THR A 361 4.15 -31.71 24.99
CA THR A 361 3.32 -30.51 24.82
C THR A 361 4.16 -29.26 24.77
N VAL A 362 3.71 -28.26 24.08
CA VAL A 362 4.35 -26.94 24.04
C VAL A 362 3.33 -25.89 24.50
N THR A 363 3.77 -25.02 25.38
CA THR A 363 3.02 -23.84 25.79
C THR A 363 3.69 -22.59 25.30
N ILE A 364 2.89 -21.63 24.85
CA ILE A 364 3.34 -20.32 24.37
C ILE A 364 2.77 -19.27 25.31
N LYS A 365 3.58 -18.29 25.70
CA LYS A 365 3.15 -17.16 26.52
C LYS A 365 3.67 -15.84 25.95
N ASN A 366 2.83 -14.82 25.99
CA ASN A 366 3.22 -13.43 25.84
C ASN A 366 3.21 -12.78 27.23
N GLY A 367 4.41 -12.63 27.83
CA GLY A 367 4.50 -12.30 29.26
C GLY A 367 3.87 -13.37 30.12
N GLN A 368 2.73 -13.08 30.76
CA GLN A 368 1.96 -14.04 31.59
C GLN A 368 0.76 -14.66 30.85
N ASP A 369 0.36 -14.09 29.73
CA ASP A 369 -0.83 -14.50 29.00
C ASP A 369 -0.55 -15.70 28.09
N PRO A 370 -1.37 -16.76 28.15
CA PRO A 370 -1.23 -17.89 27.24
C PRO A 370 -1.63 -17.49 25.81
N VAL A 371 -0.87 -17.97 24.84
CA VAL A 371 -1.11 -17.78 23.41
C VAL A 371 -1.28 -19.14 22.75
N GLU A 372 -2.21 -19.28 21.84
CA GLU A 372 -2.39 -20.51 21.07
C GLU A 372 -1.44 -20.53 19.84
N SER A 373 -1.03 -21.75 19.44
CA SER A 373 -0.26 -21.93 18.22
C SER A 373 -1.06 -21.49 17.00
N GLY A 374 -0.44 -20.67 16.14
CA GLY A 374 -1.11 -20.05 14.98
C GLY A 374 -1.79 -18.71 15.29
N THR A 375 -1.67 -18.19 16.51
CA THR A 375 -2.13 -16.85 16.84
C THR A 375 -1.17 -15.80 16.23
N GLU A 376 -1.73 -14.79 15.64
CA GLU A 376 -0.98 -13.64 15.14
C GLU A 376 -0.51 -12.74 16.28
N VAL A 377 0.77 -12.40 16.27
CA VAL A 377 1.40 -11.54 17.27
C VAL A 377 2.17 -10.41 16.59
N ALA A 378 2.19 -9.26 17.22
CA ALA A 378 2.88 -8.09 16.65
C ALA A 378 4.40 -8.33 16.53
N LYS A 379 4.99 -7.82 15.45
CA LYS A 379 6.46 -7.81 15.25
C LYS A 379 7.17 -7.21 16.47
N GLY A 380 8.24 -7.85 16.89
CA GLY A 380 8.98 -7.44 18.09
C GLY A 380 8.42 -8.01 19.40
N THR A 381 7.27 -8.70 19.38
CA THR A 381 6.72 -9.35 20.57
C THR A 381 7.64 -10.51 21.00
N THR A 382 8.01 -10.52 22.27
CA THR A 382 8.78 -11.62 22.85
C THR A 382 7.85 -12.69 23.38
N LEU A 383 7.91 -13.89 22.82
CA LEU A 383 7.15 -15.04 23.25
C LEU A 383 8.04 -16.02 24.03
N THR A 384 7.52 -16.55 25.12
CA THR A 384 8.18 -17.61 25.90
C THR A 384 7.56 -18.95 25.50
N LEU A 385 8.37 -19.85 24.97
CA LEU A 385 7.99 -21.22 24.63
C LEU A 385 8.51 -22.17 25.68
N THR A 386 7.66 -23.09 26.14
CA THR A 386 8.05 -24.13 27.09
C THR A 386 7.65 -25.50 26.58
N ALA A 387 8.63 -26.37 26.41
CA ALA A 387 8.46 -27.75 26.00
C ALA A 387 8.36 -28.67 27.22
N THR A 388 7.27 -29.43 27.30
CA THR A 388 7.06 -30.40 28.41
C THR A 388 6.98 -31.81 27.84
N PRO A 389 7.94 -32.69 28.25
CA PRO A 389 7.93 -34.08 27.81
C PRO A 389 6.67 -34.83 28.25
N ARG A 390 6.30 -35.85 27.50
CA ARG A 390 5.21 -36.77 27.80
C ARG A 390 5.65 -37.73 28.92
N ALA A 391 4.82 -37.87 29.96
CA ALA A 391 5.03 -38.86 30.99
C ALA A 391 4.70 -40.28 30.49
N ALA A 392 5.27 -41.31 31.13
CA ALA A 392 4.93 -42.70 30.86
C ALA A 392 3.47 -42.97 31.21
N ALA A 393 2.76 -43.69 30.33
CA ALA A 393 1.41 -44.16 30.55
C ALA A 393 1.30 -45.59 30.01
N GLN A 394 0.13 -46.27 30.29
CA GLN A 394 -0.06 -47.64 29.84
C GLN A 394 0.08 -47.75 28.30
N GLY A 395 1.09 -48.49 27.84
CA GLY A 395 1.37 -48.67 26.41
C GLY A 395 2.09 -47.49 25.72
N VAL A 396 2.50 -46.47 26.50
CA VAL A 396 3.16 -45.28 25.95
C VAL A 396 4.40 -44.98 26.78
N LYS A 397 5.58 -44.91 26.12
CA LYS A 397 6.84 -44.58 26.77
C LYS A 397 6.93 -43.10 27.16
N ALA A 398 7.66 -42.85 28.26
CA ALA A 398 8.07 -41.49 28.60
C ALA A 398 8.97 -40.90 27.51
N THR A 399 8.98 -39.59 27.42
CA THR A 399 9.86 -38.87 26.48
C THR A 399 10.76 -37.91 27.25
N GLU A 400 11.83 -37.49 26.63
CA GLU A 400 12.68 -36.40 27.10
C GLU A 400 12.84 -35.33 25.99
N PHE A 401 12.94 -34.08 26.39
CA PHE A 401 13.20 -32.99 25.47
C PHE A 401 14.65 -33.03 24.98
N VAL A 402 14.86 -32.88 23.68
CA VAL A 402 16.18 -32.87 23.07
C VAL A 402 16.62 -31.45 22.69
N LYS A 403 15.84 -30.82 21.85
CA LYS A 403 16.11 -29.45 21.35
C LYS A 403 14.89 -28.88 20.63
N TRP A 404 14.94 -27.63 20.33
CA TRP A 404 14.03 -26.96 19.38
C TRP A 404 14.57 -27.08 17.95
N SER A 405 13.71 -26.93 16.96
CA SER A 405 14.08 -26.95 15.53
C SER A 405 15.10 -25.86 15.16
N ASN A 406 15.12 -24.74 15.87
CA ASN A 406 16.11 -23.68 15.76
C ASN A 406 17.46 -23.96 16.43
N GLY A 407 17.66 -25.18 16.96
CA GLY A 407 18.89 -25.64 17.57
C GLY A 407 19.03 -25.38 19.08
N GLN A 408 18.13 -24.63 19.71
CA GLN A 408 18.22 -24.36 21.16
C GLN A 408 17.91 -25.63 21.98
N THR A 409 18.68 -25.86 23.03
CA THR A 409 18.61 -27.09 23.84
C THR A 409 17.95 -26.90 25.21
N THR A 410 17.58 -25.70 25.57
CA THR A 410 16.84 -25.42 26.81
C THR A 410 15.33 -25.65 26.58
N ALA A 411 14.67 -26.32 27.52
CA ALA A 411 13.23 -26.63 27.39
C ALA A 411 12.34 -25.37 27.38
N THR A 412 12.86 -24.28 27.94
CA THR A 412 12.18 -22.96 27.86
C THR A 412 13.07 -22.00 27.10
N ILE A 413 12.52 -21.34 26.10
CA ILE A 413 13.21 -20.36 25.26
C ILE A 413 12.35 -19.11 25.06
N ASN A 414 13.02 -18.00 24.79
CA ASN A 414 12.37 -16.79 24.33
C ASN A 414 12.66 -16.62 22.84
N ILE A 415 11.63 -16.29 22.08
CA ILE A 415 11.70 -15.93 20.67
C ILE A 415 11.09 -14.54 20.47
N VAL A 416 11.57 -13.84 19.47
CA VAL A 416 11.00 -12.54 19.09
C VAL A 416 10.31 -12.73 17.74
N ALA A 417 9.07 -12.31 17.63
CA ALA A 417 8.33 -12.29 16.37
C ALA A 417 9.03 -11.34 15.38
N THR A 418 9.38 -11.83 14.19
CA THR A 418 10.27 -11.14 13.25
C THR A 418 9.56 -10.35 12.16
N GLY A 419 8.28 -10.55 11.98
CA GLY A 419 7.54 -10.02 10.84
C GLY A 419 7.30 -11.08 9.77
N ASP A 420 7.81 -12.32 9.95
CA ASP A 420 7.57 -13.45 9.06
C ASP A 420 6.91 -14.61 9.82
N PRO A 421 6.03 -15.40 9.19
CA PRO A 421 5.45 -16.58 9.82
C PRO A 421 6.53 -17.51 10.38
N MET A 422 6.48 -17.77 11.67
CA MET A 422 7.48 -18.59 12.35
C MET A 422 6.91 -19.98 12.65
N SER A 423 7.68 -21.02 12.32
CA SER A 423 7.35 -22.39 12.70
C SER A 423 8.47 -22.96 13.55
N ILE A 424 8.17 -23.32 14.80
CA ILE A 424 9.13 -23.87 15.75
C ILE A 424 8.61 -25.19 16.31
N THR A 425 9.43 -26.23 16.21
CA THR A 425 9.07 -27.56 16.68
C THR A 425 9.94 -27.96 17.86
N ALA A 426 9.34 -28.39 18.95
CA ALA A 426 10.02 -29.04 20.05
C ALA A 426 10.29 -30.51 19.70
N ILE A 427 11.54 -30.93 19.74
CA ILE A 427 11.99 -32.27 19.39
C ILE A 427 12.20 -33.07 20.68
N PHE A 428 11.47 -34.14 20.82
CA PHE A 428 11.55 -35.09 21.93
C PHE A 428 12.01 -36.45 21.42
N LYS A 429 12.58 -37.25 22.30
CA LYS A 429 12.88 -38.66 22.04
C LYS A 429 12.31 -39.54 23.14
N GLU A 430 12.06 -40.82 22.85
CA GLU A 430 11.64 -41.78 23.86
C GLU A 430 12.78 -42.06 24.83
N VAL A 431 12.43 -42.20 26.11
CA VAL A 431 13.35 -42.67 27.13
C VAL A 431 13.38 -44.20 27.05
N GLU A 432 14.60 -44.78 26.98
CA GLU A 432 14.80 -46.22 26.90
C GLU A 432 14.35 -46.96 28.17
#